data_1b86b21ddaab7bee4c79800af8c8ba6c
#
_entry.id   1b86b21ddaab7bee4c79800af8c8ba6c
#
_cell.length_a   1.000
_cell.length_b   1.000
_cell.length_c   1.000
_cell.angle_alpha   90.00
_cell.angle_beta   90.00
_cell.angle_gamma   90.00
#
_symmetry.space_group_name_H-M   'P 1'
#
loop_
_entity.id
_entity.type
_entity.pdbx_description
1 polymer ?
#
loop_
_entity_poly.entity_id
_entity_poly.type
_entity_poly.pdbx_seq_one_letter_code
_entity_poly.pdbx_strand_id
1 'polypeptide(L)'
;MAKVRKRNKRKNTGNGEEQNIQRKVMQMLYKQRQQQQGLRSHLPSKDLNLYYLLATGKESCSFKRPRSAFSLASISASEHSRPHSPSPVPIKRRCSSKVAGSCNQGEFPKRPASETEIQFHTHQREGIQICDHFLLGNCPHGSICELHHTRYPYHWQIKWKDSQVWQSVNDSAQRHLEKLYSDTERVHVKLINKKALSGKVNLSTLKIGHHGPFSNIRRLSNTSHPEQNPYFPTEWTVYWEDGSIWKKYEEPLSHDFLAAFEDCTQEHVFQLRGHRYTMDFKQSLIYNHNTGNSHTIQLRPTYRSPLQMLPQLWTIPSSPSEMHYSPTSNIPGEDPTDGYNGPYPAYWIKRPEGSVPFVQEEVLPSEAAYHTIYTLFHKSLSEDKVLLLSVHRIRNDFLWQKYCSQKDLMSQSLSAEEKLRLEKHLFHSTSAKRLGFACQIKFDTHLSGSHVYGRGCYLTVRADQADRYAQAGKGGLRHMFLAKVLVGKCTRGKKHYWQPPQIESGRECFDSCVDNVASPNIYVIFNSYQCYPYFLISYKLLSDPVVLDD
;
A
#
# COMPACT_ATOMS: atom_id res chain seq x y z
N MET A 1 30.47 -31.54 -31.90
CA MET A 1 29.91 -30.34 -32.55
C MET A 1 28.38 -30.35 -32.71
N ALA A 2 27.72 -31.48 -32.91
CA ALA A 2 26.25 -31.56 -33.11
C ALA A 2 25.42 -31.25 -31.84
N LYS A 3 25.91 -31.52 -30.63
CA LYS A 3 25.21 -31.22 -29.34
C LYS A 3 25.21 -29.72 -28.99
N VAL A 4 26.18 -28.94 -29.42
CA VAL A 4 26.26 -27.49 -29.17
C VAL A 4 25.31 -26.73 -30.10
N ARG A 5 25.12 -27.18 -31.35
CA ARG A 5 24.14 -26.54 -32.27
C ARG A 5 22.67 -26.75 -31.88
N LYS A 6 22.32 -27.85 -31.19
CA LYS A 6 20.95 -28.07 -30.69
C LYS A 6 20.62 -27.23 -29.46
N ARG A 7 21.61 -26.84 -28.65
CA ARG A 7 21.39 -25.96 -27.47
C ARG A 7 21.17 -24.49 -27.85
N ASN A 8 21.84 -24.02 -28.91
CA ASN A 8 21.65 -22.65 -29.41
C ASN A 8 20.34 -22.46 -30.20
N LYS A 9 19.81 -23.51 -30.87
CA LYS A 9 18.48 -23.41 -31.51
C LYS A 9 17.32 -23.36 -30.49
N ARG A 10 17.45 -23.98 -29.32
CA ARG A 10 16.42 -23.89 -28.28
C ARG A 10 16.42 -22.56 -27.51
N LYS A 11 17.54 -21.82 -27.45
CA LYS A 11 17.57 -20.48 -26.83
C LYS A 11 16.94 -19.40 -27.72
N ASN A 12 17.04 -19.53 -29.06
CA ASN A 12 16.45 -18.53 -29.97
C ASN A 12 14.93 -18.66 -30.16
N THR A 13 14.32 -19.79 -29.85
CA THR A 13 12.87 -19.96 -29.99
C THR A 13 12.11 -19.37 -28.77
N GLY A 14 12.70 -19.32 -27.57
CA GLY A 14 12.09 -18.71 -26.41
C GLY A 14 11.92 -17.19 -26.51
N ASN A 15 12.95 -16.49 -27.02
CA ASN A 15 12.88 -15.03 -27.18
C ASN A 15 11.84 -14.58 -28.23
N GLY A 16 11.62 -15.37 -29.28
CA GLY A 16 10.62 -15.06 -30.30
C GLY A 16 9.17 -15.20 -29.82
N GLU A 17 8.91 -16.16 -28.95
CA GLU A 17 7.58 -16.34 -28.34
C GLU A 17 7.27 -15.25 -27.32
N GLU A 18 8.23 -14.85 -26.51
CA GLU A 18 8.08 -13.82 -25.49
C GLU A 18 7.86 -12.44 -26.13
N GLN A 19 8.59 -12.11 -27.18
CA GLN A 19 8.38 -10.90 -28.00
C GLN A 19 6.99 -10.88 -28.67
N ASN A 20 6.52 -12.02 -29.17
CA ASN A 20 5.17 -12.12 -29.76
C ASN A 20 4.06 -11.95 -28.70
N ILE A 21 4.36 -12.30 -27.47
CA ILE A 21 3.44 -12.19 -26.34
C ILE A 21 3.28 -10.72 -25.92
N GLN A 22 4.37 -9.98 -25.81
CA GLN A 22 4.34 -8.55 -25.47
C GLN A 22 3.64 -7.70 -26.53
N ARG A 23 3.82 -8.04 -27.83
CA ARG A 23 3.07 -7.41 -28.95
C ARG A 23 1.56 -7.47 -28.76
N LYS A 24 1.05 -8.59 -28.25
CA LYS A 24 -0.40 -8.78 -28.06
C LYS A 24 -0.98 -7.94 -26.92
N VAL A 25 -0.18 -7.61 -25.90
CA VAL A 25 -0.63 -6.77 -24.78
C VAL A 25 -0.80 -5.34 -25.19
N MET A 26 0.20 -4.79 -25.86
CA MET A 26 0.11 -3.42 -26.35
C MET A 26 -1.03 -3.25 -27.35
N GLN A 27 -1.27 -4.28 -28.19
CA GLN A 27 -2.44 -4.30 -29.06
C GLN A 27 -3.77 -4.32 -28.29
N MET A 28 -3.82 -4.98 -27.12
CA MET A 28 -5.01 -4.98 -26.29
C MET A 28 -5.23 -3.62 -25.60
N LEU A 29 -4.17 -3.06 -25.01
CA LEU A 29 -4.22 -1.73 -24.37
C LEU A 29 -4.57 -0.66 -25.40
N TYR A 30 -3.99 -0.72 -26.59
CA TYR A 30 -4.29 0.18 -27.70
C TYR A 30 -5.74 0.05 -28.16
N LYS A 31 -6.26 -1.19 -28.35
CA LYS A 31 -7.67 -1.42 -28.68
C LYS A 31 -8.62 -0.92 -27.58
N GLN A 32 -8.27 -1.14 -26.32
CA GLN A 32 -9.07 -0.70 -25.19
C GLN A 32 -9.19 0.83 -25.16
N ARG A 33 -8.10 1.53 -25.47
CA ARG A 33 -8.10 3.00 -25.58
C ARG A 33 -8.84 3.53 -26.82
N GLN A 34 -8.66 2.90 -27.98
CA GLN A 34 -9.46 3.28 -29.17
C GLN A 34 -10.97 3.13 -28.92
N GLN A 35 -11.38 2.08 -28.21
CA GLN A 35 -12.77 1.92 -27.81
C GLN A 35 -13.24 3.04 -26.85
N GLN A 36 -12.38 3.49 -25.93
CA GLN A 36 -12.68 4.60 -25.04
C GLN A 36 -12.81 5.94 -25.78
N GLN A 37 -11.99 6.19 -26.80
CA GLN A 37 -12.10 7.40 -27.63
C GLN A 37 -13.31 7.35 -28.57
N GLY A 38 -13.66 6.19 -29.12
CA GLY A 38 -14.88 6.02 -29.90
C GLY A 38 -16.17 6.29 -29.13
N LEU A 39 -16.17 6.04 -27.82
CA LEU A 39 -17.28 6.37 -26.93
C LEU A 39 -17.38 7.87 -26.62
N ARG A 40 -16.26 8.62 -26.64
CA ARG A 40 -16.26 10.09 -26.49
C ARG A 40 -16.93 10.81 -27.68
N SER A 41 -16.89 10.24 -28.89
CA SER A 41 -17.52 10.82 -30.07
C SER A 41 -19.06 10.67 -30.10
N HIS A 42 -19.66 9.94 -29.18
CA HIS A 42 -21.11 9.71 -29.10
C HIS A 42 -21.80 10.43 -27.93
N LEU A 43 -21.07 11.24 -27.14
CA LEU A 43 -21.68 12.11 -26.14
C LEU A 43 -22.17 13.41 -26.82
N PRO A 44 -23.40 13.89 -26.53
CA PRO A 44 -23.91 15.10 -27.15
C PRO A 44 -23.08 16.33 -26.77
N SER A 45 -22.64 17.06 -27.79
CA SER A 45 -21.66 18.16 -27.75
C SER A 45 -22.13 19.45 -27.05
N LYS A 46 -23.15 19.43 -26.20
CA LYS A 46 -23.70 20.65 -25.59
C LYS A 46 -23.05 21.06 -24.26
N ASP A 47 -22.42 20.16 -23.54
CA ASP A 47 -21.85 20.48 -22.22
C ASP A 47 -20.32 20.68 -22.22
N LEU A 48 -19.65 20.39 -23.33
CA LEU A 48 -18.20 20.56 -23.46
C LEU A 48 -17.74 21.99 -23.74
N ASN A 49 -18.66 22.88 -24.22
CA ASN A 49 -18.30 24.24 -24.59
C ASN A 49 -18.20 25.25 -23.42
N LEU A 50 -18.69 24.91 -22.22
CA LEU A 50 -18.64 25.84 -21.09
C LEU A 50 -17.32 25.76 -20.33
N TYR A 51 -16.66 24.58 -20.34
CA TYR A 51 -15.36 24.38 -19.67
C TYR A 51 -14.15 24.81 -20.52
N TYR A 52 -14.27 24.77 -21.84
CA TYR A 52 -13.20 25.20 -22.76
C TYR A 52 -12.99 26.71 -22.80
N LEU A 53 -14.02 27.49 -22.51
CA LEU A 53 -13.97 28.97 -22.54
C LEU A 53 -13.37 29.60 -21.28
N LEU A 54 -13.24 28.85 -20.19
CA LEU A 54 -12.62 29.32 -18.94
C LEU A 54 -11.14 28.95 -18.81
N ALA A 55 -10.62 28.03 -19.62
CA ALA A 55 -9.23 27.56 -19.57
C ALA A 55 -8.30 28.17 -20.65
N THR A 56 -8.82 28.91 -21.62
CA THR A 56 -8.01 29.52 -22.69
C THR A 56 -8.11 31.04 -22.71
N GLY A 57 -7.62 31.69 -21.65
CA GLY A 57 -7.25 33.08 -21.67
C GLY A 57 -5.99 33.29 -22.53
N LYS A 58 -6.14 33.39 -23.85
CA LYS A 58 -5.07 33.85 -24.72
C LYS A 58 -5.04 35.37 -24.68
N GLU A 59 -4.10 35.93 -23.94
CA GLU A 59 -3.56 37.25 -24.26
C GLU A 59 -2.16 37.10 -24.84
N SER A 60 -2.06 37.51 -26.09
CA SER A 60 -0.82 37.66 -26.84
C SER A 60 -0.06 38.88 -26.36
N CYS A 61 1.14 38.72 -25.83
CA CYS A 61 2.14 39.77 -25.77
C CYS A 61 3.52 39.25 -26.14
N SER A 62 3.96 39.68 -27.28
CA SER A 62 5.31 39.59 -27.78
C SER A 62 6.28 40.39 -26.92
N PHE A 63 7.36 39.79 -26.40
CA PHE A 63 8.57 40.53 -26.05
C PHE A 63 9.85 39.78 -26.38
N LYS A 64 10.78 40.53 -26.97
CA LYS A 64 12.07 40.16 -27.53
C LYS A 64 13.07 39.79 -26.44
N ARG A 65 13.97 38.81 -26.74
CA ARG A 65 15.22 38.58 -26.00
C ARG A 65 16.17 39.80 -26.08
N PRO A 66 17.09 39.95 -25.10
CA PRO A 66 18.49 40.04 -25.43
C PRO A 66 19.41 39.07 -24.66
N ARG A 67 20.50 38.79 -25.35
CA ARG A 67 21.67 38.01 -24.91
C ARG A 67 22.59 38.84 -24.03
N SER A 68 23.33 38.16 -23.14
CA SER A 68 24.80 38.28 -22.79
C SER A 68 24.99 37.84 -21.35
N ALA A 69 25.78 36.89 -20.98
CA ALA A 69 27.22 36.66 -20.98
C ALA A 69 27.93 37.26 -19.75
N PHE A 70 28.82 36.43 -19.17
CA PHE A 70 29.86 36.69 -18.13
C PHE A 70 29.41 36.64 -16.67
N SER A 71 30.16 36.12 -15.70
CA SER A 71 31.42 35.39 -15.53
C SER A 71 31.66 35.28 -14.01
N LEU A 72 32.37 34.26 -13.62
CA LEU A 72 32.91 33.92 -12.31
C LEU A 72 33.42 35.09 -11.43
N ALA A 73 33.18 35.00 -10.12
CA ALA A 73 34.22 35.21 -9.12
C ALA A 73 33.78 34.78 -7.72
N SER A 74 34.59 33.95 -7.11
CA SER A 74 34.71 33.62 -5.70
C SER A 74 35.11 34.85 -4.86
N ILE A 75 34.76 34.89 -3.56
CA ILE A 75 35.64 35.30 -2.43
C ILE A 75 34.87 35.17 -1.09
N SER A 76 35.55 34.57 -0.17
CA SER A 76 35.52 34.31 1.24
C SER A 76 34.91 35.32 2.24
N ALA A 77 34.34 34.74 3.29
CA ALA A 77 34.43 34.99 4.74
C ALA A 77 34.48 36.42 5.32
N SER A 78 33.58 36.70 6.28
CA SER A 78 33.95 37.04 7.66
C SER A 78 32.74 37.36 8.54
N GLU A 79 32.88 37.02 9.80
CA GLU A 79 32.02 37.21 10.96
C GLU A 79 31.63 38.66 11.24
N HIS A 80 30.46 38.95 11.85
CA HIS A 80 30.28 39.55 13.20
C HIS A 80 28.82 40.00 13.50
N SER A 81 28.41 39.61 14.71
CA SER A 81 27.59 40.35 15.70
C SER A 81 26.10 40.63 15.49
N ARG A 82 25.32 40.04 16.41
CA ARG A 82 24.00 40.53 16.87
C ARG A 82 24.05 41.96 17.42
N PRO A 83 22.92 42.76 17.47
CA PRO A 83 21.98 42.59 18.60
C PRO A 83 20.46 42.89 18.37
N HIS A 84 19.67 42.31 19.30
CA HIS A 84 18.39 42.78 19.90
C HIS A 84 17.21 43.30 19.09
N SER A 85 16.10 42.61 19.41
CA SER A 85 14.68 42.92 19.15
C SER A 85 14.22 44.30 19.67
N PRO A 86 13.01 44.81 19.22
CA PRO A 86 11.79 44.53 19.97
C PRO A 86 10.51 44.35 19.13
N SER A 87 9.53 43.68 19.76
CA SER A 87 8.15 43.52 19.27
C SER A 87 7.37 44.83 19.20
N PRO A 88 6.35 44.91 18.36
CA PRO A 88 5.22 45.78 18.67
C PRO A 88 3.86 45.10 18.72
N VAL A 89 3.06 45.61 19.63
CA VAL A 89 1.70 45.38 20.08
C VAL A 89 0.63 45.72 18.98
N PRO A 90 -0.62 45.21 19.05
CA PRO A 90 -1.60 45.18 17.96
C PRO A 90 -2.40 46.48 17.84
N ILE A 91 -2.59 46.95 16.60
CA ILE A 91 -3.51 48.04 16.29
C ILE A 91 -4.82 47.45 15.71
N LYS A 92 -5.88 47.60 16.46
CA LYS A 92 -7.26 47.45 16.01
C LYS A 92 -7.58 48.56 14.99
N ARG A 93 -7.98 48.19 13.76
CA ARG A 93 -8.77 49.07 12.91
C ARG A 93 -10.06 48.39 12.50
N ARG A 94 -11.12 49.01 12.92
CA ARG A 94 -12.53 48.77 12.58
C ARG A 94 -12.80 49.48 11.27
N CYS A 95 -13.24 48.77 10.24
CA CYS A 95 -13.97 49.35 9.14
C CYS A 95 -15.10 48.41 8.74
N SER A 96 -16.28 48.95 8.86
CA SER A 96 -17.53 48.39 8.37
C SER A 96 -17.70 48.71 6.89
N SER A 97 -18.03 47.70 6.09
CA SER A 97 -19.07 47.87 5.04
C SER A 97 -19.32 46.52 4.35
N LYS A 98 -20.57 46.23 4.18
CA LYS A 98 -21.24 45.10 3.57
C LYS A 98 -20.88 44.99 2.09
N VAL A 99 -20.44 43.82 1.63
CA VAL A 99 -20.91 43.20 0.38
C VAL A 99 -20.89 41.72 0.55
N ALA A 100 -22.06 41.08 0.43
CA ALA A 100 -22.24 39.65 0.44
C ALA A 100 -21.70 39.05 -0.86
N GLY A 101 -20.69 38.22 -0.74
CA GLY A 101 -20.21 37.29 -1.75
C GLY A 101 -19.85 35.99 -1.03
N SER A 102 -20.83 35.10 -0.95
CA SER A 102 -20.65 33.76 -0.40
C SER A 102 -19.73 32.99 -1.34
N CYS A 103 -18.44 32.90 -1.03
CA CYS A 103 -17.60 31.81 -1.48
C CYS A 103 -18.00 30.59 -0.69
N ASN A 104 -18.84 29.75 -1.25
CA ASN A 104 -19.03 28.38 -0.80
C ASN A 104 -17.67 27.68 -0.84
N GLN A 105 -16.99 27.60 0.30
CA GLN A 105 -16.00 26.57 0.54
C GLN A 105 -16.77 25.26 0.43
N GLY A 106 -16.56 24.54 -0.69
CA GLY A 106 -17.19 23.24 -0.91
C GLY A 106 -16.92 22.35 0.28
N GLU A 107 -17.96 22.06 1.05
CA GLU A 107 -17.90 20.99 2.06
C GLU A 107 -17.52 19.72 1.32
N PHE A 108 -16.39 19.14 1.69
CA PHE A 108 -16.02 17.79 1.24
C PHE A 108 -17.17 16.84 1.61
N PRO A 109 -17.61 15.98 0.69
CA PRO A 109 -18.69 15.05 0.98
C PRO A 109 -18.34 14.23 2.22
N LYS A 110 -19.27 14.16 3.18
CA LYS A 110 -19.12 13.34 4.38
C LYS A 110 -18.95 11.90 3.96
N ARG A 111 -17.87 11.25 4.41
CA ARG A 111 -17.62 9.84 4.13
C ARG A 111 -18.63 8.95 4.84
N PRO A 112 -19.09 7.84 4.23
CA PRO A 112 -19.99 6.91 4.89
C PRO A 112 -19.31 6.24 6.08
N ALA A 113 -20.05 6.02 7.15
CA ALA A 113 -19.57 5.35 8.36
C ALA A 113 -19.44 3.83 8.18
N SER A 114 -20.08 3.24 7.14
CA SER A 114 -20.04 1.81 6.84
C SER A 114 -20.11 1.56 5.34
N GLU A 115 -19.61 0.40 4.88
CA GLU A 115 -19.68 -0.03 3.47
C GLU A 115 -21.10 -0.26 2.96
N THR A 116 -22.05 -0.48 3.85
CA THR A 116 -23.46 -0.73 3.49
C THR A 116 -24.13 0.48 2.85
N GLU A 117 -23.57 1.68 3.01
CA GLU A 117 -24.07 2.92 2.41
C GLU A 117 -23.49 3.18 1.02
N ILE A 118 -22.42 2.49 0.63
CA ILE A 118 -21.76 2.67 -0.66
C ILE A 118 -22.28 1.64 -1.66
N GLN A 119 -22.92 2.10 -2.73
CA GLN A 119 -23.42 1.22 -3.79
C GLN A 119 -22.37 1.04 -4.88
N PHE A 120 -21.73 -0.14 -4.91
CA PHE A 120 -20.82 -0.54 -5.98
C PHE A 120 -21.57 -1.22 -7.12
N HIS A 121 -21.19 -0.92 -8.36
CA HIS A 121 -21.67 -1.64 -9.54
C HIS A 121 -20.65 -1.67 -10.67
N THR A 122 -20.75 -2.70 -11.51
CA THR A 122 -19.90 -2.84 -12.69
C THR A 122 -20.71 -3.27 -13.90
N HIS A 123 -20.30 -2.80 -15.08
CA HIS A 123 -20.93 -3.12 -16.35
C HIS A 123 -20.23 -4.28 -17.06
N GLN A 124 -20.98 -5.02 -17.85
CA GLN A 124 -20.46 -6.17 -18.60
C GLN A 124 -19.75 -5.78 -19.90
N ARG A 125 -20.09 -4.61 -20.47
CA ARG A 125 -19.51 -4.09 -21.71
C ARG A 125 -18.05 -3.72 -21.53
N GLU A 126 -17.26 -3.90 -22.58
CA GLU A 126 -15.86 -3.49 -22.64
C GLU A 126 -15.72 -1.97 -22.84
N GLY A 127 -14.56 -1.42 -22.48
CA GLY A 127 -14.21 -0.02 -22.74
C GLY A 127 -14.82 1.00 -21.77
N ILE A 128 -15.57 0.56 -20.76
CA ILE A 128 -16.11 1.46 -19.73
C ILE A 128 -15.06 1.74 -18.67
N GLN A 129 -14.88 3.00 -18.29
CA GLN A 129 -13.96 3.44 -17.24
C GLN A 129 -14.60 3.37 -15.85
N ILE A 130 -13.76 3.43 -14.82
CA ILE A 130 -14.19 3.65 -13.45
C ILE A 130 -14.53 5.12 -13.27
N CYS A 131 -15.60 5.42 -12.55
CA CYS A 131 -16.12 6.76 -12.33
C CYS A 131 -15.27 7.51 -11.31
N ASP A 132 -14.50 8.50 -11.75
CA ASP A 132 -13.70 9.35 -10.86
C ASP A 132 -14.57 10.18 -9.91
N HIS A 133 -15.72 10.66 -10.36
CA HIS A 133 -16.68 11.36 -9.49
C HIS A 133 -17.17 10.47 -8.34
N PHE A 134 -17.38 9.18 -8.58
CA PHE A 134 -17.74 8.24 -7.53
C PHE A 134 -16.58 8.02 -6.55
N LEU A 135 -15.37 7.84 -7.06
CA LEU A 135 -14.18 7.67 -6.22
C LEU A 135 -13.89 8.90 -5.35
N LEU A 136 -14.29 10.09 -5.80
CA LEU A 136 -14.16 11.38 -5.09
C LEU A 136 -15.42 11.73 -4.27
N GLY A 137 -16.45 10.88 -4.28
CA GLY A 137 -17.67 11.04 -3.47
C GLY A 137 -18.70 12.03 -4.02
N ASN A 138 -18.64 12.38 -5.28
CA ASN A 138 -19.50 13.41 -5.89
C ASN A 138 -20.17 12.97 -7.20
N CYS A 139 -20.39 11.65 -7.42
CA CYS A 139 -21.10 11.18 -8.60
C CYS A 139 -22.58 11.58 -8.57
N PRO A 140 -23.05 12.39 -9.54
CA PRO A 140 -24.44 12.85 -9.55
C PRO A 140 -25.44 11.77 -10.00
N HIS A 141 -24.97 10.71 -10.65
CA HIS A 141 -25.83 9.69 -11.27
C HIS A 141 -26.12 8.48 -10.33
N GLY A 142 -25.41 8.37 -9.20
CA GLY A 142 -25.62 7.28 -8.23
C GLY A 142 -25.60 5.89 -8.88
N SER A 143 -26.60 5.07 -8.59
CA SER A 143 -26.72 3.67 -9.09
C SER A 143 -26.99 3.55 -10.59
N ILE A 144 -27.43 4.61 -11.27
CA ILE A 144 -27.70 4.62 -12.72
C ILE A 144 -26.51 5.12 -13.56
N CYS A 145 -25.35 5.37 -12.93
CA CYS A 145 -24.17 5.82 -13.62
C CYS A 145 -23.71 4.82 -14.70
N GLU A 146 -23.40 5.31 -15.89
CA GLU A 146 -22.91 4.50 -17.00
C GLU A 146 -21.45 4.04 -16.82
N LEU A 147 -20.73 4.61 -15.85
CA LEU A 147 -19.37 4.24 -15.50
C LEU A 147 -19.36 3.24 -14.34
N HIS A 148 -18.24 2.54 -14.15
CA HIS A 148 -18.11 1.61 -13.04
C HIS A 148 -17.96 2.33 -11.70
N HIS A 149 -18.69 1.91 -10.67
CA HIS A 149 -18.52 2.31 -9.28
C HIS A 149 -17.78 1.22 -8.52
N THR A 150 -16.51 1.44 -8.24
CA THR A 150 -15.60 0.48 -7.62
C THR A 150 -14.91 1.07 -6.40
N ARG A 151 -14.34 0.22 -5.54
CA ARG A 151 -13.66 0.66 -4.31
C ARG A 151 -12.35 1.42 -4.60
N TYR A 152 -11.60 0.97 -5.61
CA TYR A 152 -10.29 1.52 -5.97
C TYR A 152 -10.32 2.10 -7.40
N PRO A 153 -9.33 2.93 -7.79
CA PRO A 153 -9.20 3.42 -9.16
C PRO A 153 -8.77 2.34 -10.16
N TYR A 154 -8.70 1.13 -9.73
CA TYR A 154 -8.50 -0.09 -10.51
C TYR A 154 -9.50 -1.16 -10.07
N HIS A 155 -9.86 -2.07 -10.96
CA HIS A 155 -10.75 -3.17 -10.60
C HIS A 155 -10.53 -4.38 -11.49
N TRP A 156 -10.31 -5.54 -10.87
CA TRP A 156 -10.04 -6.79 -11.55
C TRP A 156 -11.27 -7.66 -11.62
N GLN A 157 -11.51 -8.21 -12.79
CA GLN A 157 -12.62 -9.12 -13.04
C GLN A 157 -12.14 -10.35 -13.81
N ILE A 158 -12.84 -11.46 -13.61
CA ILE A 158 -12.55 -12.74 -14.24
C ILE A 158 -13.82 -13.32 -14.87
N LYS A 159 -13.67 -14.06 -15.98
CA LYS A 159 -14.71 -14.92 -16.55
C LYS A 159 -14.37 -16.37 -16.31
N TRP A 160 -15.37 -17.15 -16.00
CA TRP A 160 -15.30 -18.60 -15.96
C TRP A 160 -15.59 -19.18 -17.34
N LYS A 161 -15.11 -20.40 -17.63
CA LYS A 161 -15.34 -21.07 -18.92
C LYS A 161 -16.81 -21.37 -19.17
N ASP A 162 -17.55 -21.65 -18.12
CA ASP A 162 -18.99 -21.93 -18.11
C ASP A 162 -19.88 -20.70 -18.06
N SER A 163 -19.30 -19.53 -17.87
CA SER A 163 -20.01 -18.26 -17.76
C SER A 163 -19.41 -17.19 -18.67
N GLN A 164 -20.26 -16.48 -19.42
CA GLN A 164 -19.84 -15.34 -20.24
C GLN A 164 -19.89 -14.01 -19.47
N VAL A 165 -20.18 -14.05 -18.16
CA VAL A 165 -20.33 -12.87 -17.31
C VAL A 165 -19.02 -12.53 -16.62
N TRP A 166 -18.64 -11.25 -16.61
CA TRP A 166 -17.54 -10.72 -15.81
C TRP A 166 -17.92 -10.71 -14.34
N GLN A 167 -17.12 -11.37 -13.51
CA GLN A 167 -17.27 -11.41 -12.07
C GLN A 167 -16.10 -10.70 -11.40
N SER A 168 -16.40 -9.85 -10.42
CA SER A 168 -15.38 -9.16 -9.62
C SER A 168 -14.69 -10.14 -8.69
N VAL A 169 -13.37 -10.04 -8.58
CA VAL A 169 -12.62 -10.79 -7.57
C VAL A 169 -12.74 -10.10 -6.21
N ASN A 170 -12.45 -10.80 -5.12
CA ASN A 170 -12.53 -10.25 -3.77
C ASN A 170 -11.50 -9.11 -3.52
N ASP A 171 -11.66 -8.33 -2.47
CA ASP A 171 -10.82 -7.16 -2.14
C ASP A 171 -9.34 -7.51 -2.01
N SER A 172 -9.03 -8.61 -1.34
CA SER A 172 -7.65 -9.11 -1.21
C SER A 172 -7.02 -9.41 -2.58
N ALA A 173 -7.79 -10.06 -3.48
CA ALA A 173 -7.34 -10.36 -4.84
C ALA A 173 -7.22 -9.10 -5.70
N GLN A 174 -8.10 -8.09 -5.54
CA GLN A 174 -8.00 -6.80 -6.21
C GLN A 174 -6.62 -6.17 -5.96
N ARG A 175 -6.25 -6.03 -4.69
CA ARG A 175 -4.98 -5.41 -4.29
C ARG A 175 -3.77 -6.27 -4.65
N HIS A 176 -3.88 -7.60 -4.54
CA HIS A 176 -2.79 -8.52 -4.87
C HIS A 176 -2.48 -8.52 -6.37
N LEU A 177 -3.51 -8.64 -7.22
CA LEU A 177 -3.36 -8.58 -8.68
C LEU A 177 -2.80 -7.23 -9.13
N GLU A 178 -3.29 -6.13 -8.57
CA GLU A 178 -2.80 -4.79 -8.91
C GLU A 178 -1.32 -4.64 -8.60
N LYS A 179 -0.91 -5.06 -7.42
CA LYS A 179 0.50 -4.97 -7.01
C LYS A 179 1.41 -5.84 -7.85
N LEU A 180 0.98 -7.05 -8.21
CA LEU A 180 1.73 -7.93 -9.13
C LEU A 180 1.76 -7.39 -10.56
N TYR A 181 0.66 -6.78 -11.02
CA TYR A 181 0.58 -6.21 -12.36
C TYR A 181 1.44 -4.96 -12.52
N SER A 182 1.66 -4.22 -11.46
CA SER A 182 2.54 -3.04 -11.45
C SER A 182 4.03 -3.40 -11.42
N ASP A 183 4.38 -4.65 -11.13
CA ASP A 183 5.76 -5.14 -11.10
C ASP A 183 6.17 -5.68 -12.49
N THR A 184 7.18 -5.05 -13.12
CA THR A 184 7.68 -5.43 -14.45
C THR A 184 8.31 -6.82 -14.50
N GLU A 185 8.89 -7.27 -13.38
CA GLU A 185 9.54 -8.59 -13.26
C GLU A 185 8.53 -9.74 -13.16
N ARG A 186 7.26 -9.43 -12.91
CA ARG A 186 6.20 -10.42 -12.75
C ARG A 186 5.49 -10.71 -14.06
N VAL A 187 5.90 -11.78 -14.72
CA VAL A 187 5.28 -12.22 -15.98
C VAL A 187 4.06 -13.10 -15.75
N HIS A 188 4.09 -13.93 -14.70
CA HIS A 188 3.04 -14.92 -14.46
C HIS A 188 2.56 -14.92 -13.01
N VAL A 189 1.27 -15.15 -12.84
CA VAL A 189 0.65 -15.37 -11.52
C VAL A 189 -0.24 -16.61 -11.53
N LYS A 190 -0.25 -17.33 -10.41
CA LYS A 190 -1.18 -18.45 -10.17
C LYS A 190 -2.42 -17.92 -9.48
N LEU A 191 -3.57 -18.17 -10.10
CA LEU A 191 -4.89 -17.92 -9.51
C LEU A 191 -5.41 -19.21 -8.89
N ILE A 192 -6.09 -19.12 -7.76
CA ILE A 192 -6.80 -20.25 -7.13
C ILE A 192 -8.15 -19.79 -6.62
N ASN A 193 -9.13 -20.69 -6.58
CA ASN A 193 -10.42 -20.45 -5.94
C ASN A 193 -10.59 -21.30 -4.67
N LYS A 194 -11.72 -21.12 -3.95
CA LYS A 194 -12.07 -21.91 -2.75
C LYS A 194 -12.02 -23.42 -2.95
N LYS A 195 -12.36 -23.89 -4.14
CA LYS A 195 -12.35 -25.32 -4.52
C LYS A 195 -10.95 -25.81 -4.91
N ALA A 196 -9.89 -25.00 -4.69
CA ALA A 196 -8.51 -25.27 -5.08
C ALA A 196 -8.30 -25.46 -6.60
N LEU A 197 -9.27 -25.09 -7.42
CA LEU A 197 -9.11 -25.04 -8.88
C LEU A 197 -8.15 -23.89 -9.20
N SER A 198 -7.22 -24.13 -10.12
CA SER A 198 -6.18 -23.16 -10.42
C SER A 198 -6.09 -22.80 -11.88
N GLY A 199 -5.59 -21.60 -12.16
CA GLY A 199 -5.23 -21.12 -13.50
C GLY A 199 -3.93 -20.31 -13.42
N LYS A 200 -3.20 -20.26 -14.52
CA LYS A 200 -1.99 -19.43 -14.67
C LYS A 200 -2.31 -18.27 -15.61
N VAL A 201 -2.11 -17.04 -15.13
CA VAL A 201 -2.27 -15.83 -15.93
C VAL A 201 -0.91 -15.32 -16.34
N ASN A 202 -0.79 -14.92 -17.60
CA ASN A 202 0.32 -14.08 -18.06
C ASN A 202 -0.08 -12.62 -17.87
N LEU A 203 0.61 -11.90 -16.99
CA LEU A 203 0.30 -10.49 -16.66
C LEU A 203 0.63 -9.54 -17.81
N SER A 204 1.56 -9.91 -18.68
CA SER A 204 1.88 -9.07 -19.83
C SER A 204 0.81 -9.15 -20.93
N THR A 205 0.07 -10.24 -21.05
CA THR A 205 -0.98 -10.41 -22.07
C THR A 205 -2.40 -10.43 -21.49
N LEU A 206 -2.54 -10.49 -20.18
CA LEU A 206 -3.78 -10.76 -19.47
C LEU A 206 -4.51 -12.02 -20.00
N LYS A 207 -3.73 -13.00 -20.46
CA LYS A 207 -4.27 -14.29 -20.94
C LYS A 207 -4.13 -15.35 -19.88
N ILE A 208 -5.17 -16.14 -19.76
CA ILE A 208 -5.19 -17.32 -18.88
C ILE A 208 -4.81 -18.54 -19.69
N GLY A 209 -3.97 -19.41 -19.13
CA GLY A 209 -3.59 -20.68 -19.75
C GLY A 209 -4.81 -21.58 -19.95
N HIS A 210 -4.72 -22.46 -20.95
CA HIS A 210 -5.84 -23.34 -21.34
C HIS A 210 -6.29 -24.32 -20.26
N HIS A 211 -5.41 -24.63 -19.30
CA HIS A 211 -5.70 -25.52 -18.18
C HIS A 211 -6.34 -24.70 -17.02
N GLY A 212 -7.50 -25.13 -16.54
CA GLY A 212 -8.19 -24.50 -15.41
C GLY A 212 -9.60 -24.03 -15.78
N PRO A 213 -10.37 -23.54 -14.80
CA PRO A 213 -11.79 -23.19 -14.95
C PRO A 213 -12.02 -21.79 -15.52
N PHE A 214 -10.97 -20.98 -15.61
CA PHE A 214 -11.06 -19.57 -16.00
C PHE A 214 -10.84 -19.41 -17.51
N SER A 215 -11.55 -18.46 -18.13
CA SER A 215 -11.41 -18.14 -19.55
C SER A 215 -10.66 -16.83 -19.80
N ASN A 216 -11.04 -15.78 -19.10
CA ASN A 216 -10.53 -14.43 -19.31
C ASN A 216 -10.34 -13.68 -17.99
N ILE A 217 -9.41 -12.71 -18.00
CA ILE A 217 -9.22 -11.73 -16.92
C ILE A 217 -9.14 -10.34 -17.52
N ARG A 218 -9.68 -9.32 -16.83
CA ARG A 218 -9.53 -7.92 -17.22
C ARG A 218 -9.25 -7.02 -16.03
N ARG A 219 -8.56 -5.92 -16.29
CA ARG A 219 -8.37 -4.80 -15.38
C ARG A 219 -9.14 -3.59 -15.90
N LEU A 220 -10.03 -3.07 -15.07
CA LEU A 220 -10.68 -1.78 -15.30
C LEU A 220 -9.80 -0.67 -14.71
N SER A 221 -9.82 0.52 -15.31
CA SER A 221 -9.04 1.68 -14.88
C SER A 221 -9.95 2.90 -14.78
N ASN A 222 -9.58 3.84 -13.91
CA ASN A 222 -10.09 5.21 -13.96
C ASN A 222 -9.31 6.04 -15.00
N THR A 223 -9.54 7.35 -15.03
CA THR A 223 -8.81 8.26 -15.90
C THR A 223 -7.30 8.25 -15.65
N SER A 224 -6.52 8.57 -16.68
CA SER A 224 -5.09 8.89 -16.57
C SER A 224 -4.82 10.40 -16.60
N HIS A 225 -5.86 11.23 -16.67
CA HIS A 225 -5.76 12.69 -16.79
C HIS A 225 -5.81 13.36 -15.41
N PRO A 226 -4.72 14.03 -14.96
CA PRO A 226 -4.68 14.71 -13.67
C PRO A 226 -5.75 15.80 -13.50
N GLU A 227 -6.19 16.43 -14.61
CA GLU A 227 -7.24 17.43 -14.58
C GLU A 227 -8.63 16.87 -14.23
N GLN A 228 -8.87 15.57 -14.46
CA GLN A 228 -10.12 14.88 -14.09
C GLN A 228 -10.04 14.27 -12.69
N ASN A 229 -8.86 13.78 -12.29
CA ASN A 229 -8.60 13.28 -10.98
C ASN A 229 -7.19 13.69 -10.53
N PRO A 230 -7.05 14.80 -9.78
CA PRO A 230 -5.74 15.33 -9.39
C PRO A 230 -5.05 14.49 -8.27
N TYR A 231 -5.75 13.54 -7.66
CA TYR A 231 -5.23 12.82 -6.49
C TYR A 231 -4.69 11.43 -6.83
N PHE A 232 -5.40 10.67 -7.66
CA PHE A 232 -5.02 9.29 -7.98
C PHE A 232 -5.40 8.88 -9.42
N PRO A 233 -5.03 9.65 -10.45
CA PRO A 233 -5.19 9.20 -11.83
C PRO A 233 -4.38 7.92 -12.04
N THR A 234 -4.79 7.05 -12.95
CA THR A 234 -3.95 5.89 -13.31
C THR A 234 -2.70 6.39 -14.02
N GLU A 235 -1.57 6.35 -13.34
CA GLU A 235 -0.27 6.70 -13.92
C GLU A 235 0.33 5.49 -14.62
N TRP A 236 0.49 5.59 -15.92
CA TRP A 236 1.18 4.58 -16.71
C TRP A 236 2.65 4.93 -16.83
N THR A 237 3.50 3.93 -16.78
CA THR A 237 4.95 4.08 -17.00
C THR A 237 5.37 3.17 -18.14
N VAL A 238 6.14 3.73 -19.07
CA VAL A 238 6.75 2.99 -20.18
C VAL A 238 8.11 2.47 -19.73
N TYR A 239 8.29 1.16 -19.85
CA TYR A 239 9.56 0.48 -19.58
C TYR A 239 10.11 -0.11 -20.85
N TRP A 240 11.43 -0.19 -20.95
CA TRP A 240 12.15 -0.84 -22.02
C TRP A 240 13.11 -1.90 -21.47
N GLU A 241 13.32 -2.98 -22.24
CA GLU A 241 14.14 -4.10 -21.83
C GLU A 241 15.61 -3.84 -22.19
N ASP A 242 16.48 -3.81 -21.17
CA ASP A 242 17.93 -3.74 -21.34
C ASP A 242 18.57 -5.04 -20.83
N GLY A 243 18.79 -5.97 -21.75
CA GLY A 243 19.25 -7.33 -21.43
C GLY A 243 18.18 -8.14 -20.70
N SER A 244 18.23 -8.19 -19.38
CA SER A 244 17.25 -8.89 -18.54
C SER A 244 16.60 -7.97 -17.49
N ILE A 245 16.82 -6.66 -17.59
CA ILE A 245 16.36 -5.67 -16.62
C ILE A 245 15.41 -4.69 -17.32
N TRP A 246 14.27 -4.43 -16.70
CA TRP A 246 13.34 -3.40 -17.15
C TRP A 246 13.74 -2.03 -16.61
N LYS A 247 13.96 -1.06 -17.51
CA LYS A 247 14.29 0.32 -17.19
C LYS A 247 13.15 1.24 -17.60
N LYS A 248 12.79 2.18 -16.76
CA LYS A 248 11.83 3.23 -17.13
C LYS A 248 12.54 4.36 -17.90
N TYR A 249 11.80 5.04 -18.76
CA TYR A 249 12.25 6.29 -19.34
C TYR A 249 12.14 7.42 -18.33
N GLU A 250 13.11 8.31 -18.34
CA GLU A 250 13.10 9.52 -17.54
C GLU A 250 12.26 10.62 -18.20
N GLU A 251 11.81 11.58 -17.40
CA GLU A 251 11.16 12.77 -17.92
C GLU A 251 12.17 13.66 -18.72
N PRO A 252 11.75 14.36 -19.81
CA PRO A 252 10.36 14.48 -20.29
C PRO A 252 9.89 13.37 -21.25
N LEU A 253 10.74 12.45 -21.69
CA LEU A 253 10.42 11.42 -22.68
C LEU A 253 9.27 10.51 -22.23
N SER A 254 9.24 10.16 -20.96
CA SER A 254 8.15 9.35 -20.40
C SER A 254 6.78 10.01 -20.65
N HIS A 255 6.68 11.30 -20.43
CA HIS A 255 5.47 12.09 -20.66
C HIS A 255 5.08 12.10 -22.14
N ASP A 256 6.03 12.33 -23.04
CA ASP A 256 5.77 12.37 -24.50
C ASP A 256 5.27 11.02 -25.01
N PHE A 257 5.83 9.91 -24.49
CA PHE A 257 5.38 8.56 -24.86
C PHE A 257 3.96 8.26 -24.35
N LEU A 258 3.63 8.71 -23.15
CA LEU A 258 2.30 8.52 -22.59
C LEU A 258 1.27 9.36 -23.34
N ALA A 259 1.59 10.60 -23.69
CA ALA A 259 0.73 11.45 -24.52
C ALA A 259 0.47 10.79 -25.90
N ALA A 260 1.52 10.33 -26.58
CA ALA A 260 1.39 9.62 -27.85
C ALA A 260 0.56 8.34 -27.73
N PHE A 261 0.72 7.59 -26.63
CA PHE A 261 -0.09 6.42 -26.34
C PHE A 261 -1.56 6.77 -26.09
N GLU A 262 -1.83 7.87 -25.40
CA GLU A 262 -3.16 8.37 -25.10
C GLU A 262 -3.90 8.88 -26.32
N ASP A 263 -3.18 9.50 -27.25
CA ASP A 263 -3.69 9.94 -28.56
C ASP A 263 -3.88 8.77 -29.54
N CYS A 264 -3.67 7.53 -29.09
CA CYS A 264 -3.74 6.34 -29.95
C CYS A 264 -2.82 6.39 -31.16
N THR A 265 -1.72 7.12 -31.07
CA THR A 265 -0.68 7.15 -32.08
C THR A 265 -0.06 5.75 -32.24
N GLN A 266 0.03 5.24 -33.47
CA GLN A 266 0.59 3.90 -33.69
C GLN A 266 2.09 3.88 -33.50
N GLU A 267 2.77 4.92 -34.00
CA GLU A 267 4.21 5.07 -33.95
C GLU A 267 4.58 6.48 -33.47
N HIS A 268 5.51 6.58 -32.56
CA HIS A 268 6.06 7.84 -32.05
C HIS A 268 7.54 7.92 -32.38
N VAL A 269 7.96 8.98 -33.10
CA VAL A 269 9.36 9.19 -33.50
C VAL A 269 9.99 10.24 -32.60
N PHE A 270 11.15 9.94 -32.03
CA PHE A 270 11.87 10.84 -31.16
C PHE A 270 13.40 10.73 -31.31
N GLN A 271 14.13 11.67 -30.71
CA GLN A 271 15.60 11.66 -30.68
C GLN A 271 16.09 11.54 -29.25
N LEU A 272 17.08 10.66 -29.03
CA LEU A 272 17.74 10.47 -27.76
C LEU A 272 19.24 10.32 -27.97
N ARG A 273 20.05 11.17 -27.34
CA ARG A 273 21.54 11.17 -27.43
C ARG A 273 22.06 11.16 -28.87
N GLY A 274 21.40 11.93 -29.77
CA GLY A 274 21.77 12.05 -31.17
C GLY A 274 21.33 10.89 -32.07
N HIS A 275 20.66 9.89 -31.53
CA HIS A 275 20.09 8.79 -32.30
C HIS A 275 18.59 9.00 -32.52
N ARG A 276 18.10 8.59 -33.70
CA ARG A 276 16.68 8.59 -34.04
C ARG A 276 16.06 7.25 -33.67
N TYR A 277 14.92 7.31 -32.98
CA TYR A 277 14.13 6.14 -32.56
C TYR A 277 12.70 6.24 -33.05
N THR A 278 12.09 5.07 -33.29
CA THR A 278 10.62 4.94 -33.43
C THR A 278 10.13 3.98 -32.35
N MET A 279 9.15 4.43 -31.59
CA MET A 279 8.39 3.59 -30.67
C MET A 279 7.11 3.13 -31.34
N ASP A 280 6.98 1.81 -31.56
CA ASP A 280 5.79 1.17 -32.12
C ASP A 280 4.97 0.57 -30.96
N PHE A 281 3.88 1.24 -30.59
CA PHE A 281 2.98 0.79 -29.53
C PHE A 281 2.20 -0.47 -29.92
N LYS A 282 1.96 -0.68 -31.21
CA LYS A 282 1.27 -1.86 -31.71
C LYS A 282 2.13 -3.12 -31.63
N GLN A 283 3.41 -2.97 -31.91
CA GLN A 283 4.36 -4.08 -31.84
C GLN A 283 5.02 -4.23 -30.48
N SER A 284 4.88 -3.23 -29.59
CA SER A 284 5.54 -3.16 -28.29
C SER A 284 7.07 -3.15 -28.43
N LEU A 285 7.58 -2.41 -29.40
CA LEU A 285 9.00 -2.30 -29.73
C LEU A 285 9.42 -0.85 -29.80
N ILE A 286 10.66 -0.60 -29.46
CA ILE A 286 11.39 0.62 -29.79
C ILE A 286 12.52 0.24 -30.76
N TYR A 287 12.65 0.99 -31.82
CA TYR A 287 13.62 0.74 -32.88
C TYR A 287 14.59 1.90 -33.00
N ASN A 288 15.91 1.61 -32.95
CA ASN A 288 16.97 2.60 -33.18
C ASN A 288 17.36 2.59 -34.66
N HIS A 289 17.08 3.69 -35.37
CA HIS A 289 17.38 3.78 -36.82
C HIS A 289 18.86 3.87 -37.14
N ASN A 290 19.70 4.30 -36.20
CA ASN A 290 21.12 4.45 -36.43
C ASN A 290 21.88 3.13 -36.25
N THR A 291 21.45 2.28 -35.31
CA THR A 291 22.13 1.02 -35.01
C THR A 291 21.41 -0.22 -35.54
N GLY A 292 20.15 -0.10 -35.95
CA GLY A 292 19.29 -1.21 -36.34
C GLY A 292 18.79 -2.07 -35.17
N ASN A 293 19.13 -1.73 -33.93
CA ASN A 293 18.71 -2.46 -32.74
C ASN A 293 17.27 -2.15 -32.34
N SER A 294 16.59 -3.16 -31.81
CA SER A 294 15.26 -2.99 -31.22
C SER A 294 15.22 -3.52 -29.78
N HIS A 295 14.42 -2.86 -28.93
CA HIS A 295 14.15 -3.27 -27.56
C HIS A 295 12.65 -3.45 -27.37
N THR A 296 12.30 -4.38 -26.52
CA THR A 296 10.91 -4.59 -26.13
C THR A 296 10.48 -3.50 -25.14
N ILE A 297 9.23 -3.04 -25.26
CA ILE A 297 8.64 -2.11 -24.30
C ILE A 297 7.42 -2.73 -23.62
N GLN A 298 7.12 -2.27 -22.41
CA GLN A 298 5.87 -2.58 -21.74
C GLN A 298 5.35 -1.40 -20.94
N LEU A 299 4.03 -1.30 -20.83
CA LEU A 299 3.36 -0.34 -19.99
C LEU A 299 2.87 -1.02 -18.72
N ARG A 300 3.14 -0.38 -17.59
CA ARG A 300 2.65 -0.81 -16.27
C ARG A 300 2.08 0.39 -15.52
N PRO A 301 0.99 0.22 -14.75
CA PRO A 301 0.51 1.28 -13.89
C PRO A 301 1.42 1.42 -12.68
N THR A 302 1.60 2.63 -12.18
CA THR A 302 2.20 2.86 -10.87
C THR A 302 1.27 2.32 -9.78
N TYR A 303 1.77 1.42 -8.92
CA TYR A 303 0.99 0.93 -7.79
C TYR A 303 0.77 2.05 -6.77
N ARG A 304 -0.49 2.20 -6.35
CA ARG A 304 -0.87 3.07 -5.24
C ARG A 304 -1.63 2.26 -4.20
N SER A 305 -1.12 2.26 -2.97
CA SER A 305 -1.83 1.66 -1.85
C SER A 305 -3.06 2.48 -1.48
N PRO A 306 -4.09 1.89 -0.85
CA PRO A 306 -5.21 2.66 -0.31
C PRO A 306 -4.77 3.82 0.59
N LEU A 307 -3.70 3.63 1.36
CA LEU A 307 -3.12 4.63 2.23
C LEU A 307 -2.60 5.87 1.47
N GLN A 308 -1.97 5.67 0.31
CA GLN A 308 -1.46 6.77 -0.54
C GLN A 308 -2.57 7.58 -1.21
N MET A 309 -3.78 7.02 -1.34
CA MET A 309 -4.93 7.69 -1.96
C MET A 309 -5.82 8.43 -0.96
N LEU A 310 -5.59 8.26 0.34
CA LEU A 310 -6.29 9.00 1.38
C LEU A 310 -5.72 10.43 1.52
N PRO A 311 -6.55 11.37 1.94
CA PRO A 311 -7.96 11.28 2.37
C PRO A 311 -8.99 11.38 1.23
N GLN A 312 -8.57 11.56 -0.02
CA GLN A 312 -9.45 11.89 -1.15
C GLN A 312 -10.27 10.70 -1.67
N LEU A 313 -9.77 9.47 -1.50
CA LEU A 313 -10.50 8.27 -1.90
C LEU A 313 -11.70 8.03 -0.99
N TRP A 314 -12.88 8.44 -1.45
CA TRP A 314 -14.11 8.43 -0.68
C TRP A 314 -14.61 7.01 -0.33
N THR A 315 -14.32 6.02 -1.15
CA THR A 315 -14.81 4.65 -1.03
C THR A 315 -14.17 3.83 0.10
N ILE A 316 -13.14 4.37 0.76
CA ILE A 316 -12.55 3.74 1.95
C ILE A 316 -13.29 4.24 3.19
N PRO A 317 -13.87 3.36 4.03
CA PRO A 317 -14.54 3.76 5.26
C PRO A 317 -13.63 4.57 6.19
N SER A 318 -14.20 5.54 6.89
CA SER A 318 -13.49 6.35 7.90
C SER A 318 -14.09 6.09 9.27
N SER A 319 -13.23 5.99 10.29
CA SER A 319 -13.70 5.87 11.68
C SER A 319 -14.36 7.16 12.16
N PRO A 320 -15.56 7.10 12.75
CA PRO A 320 -16.24 8.29 13.30
C PRO A 320 -15.44 8.97 14.42
N SER A 321 -14.57 8.24 15.11
CA SER A 321 -13.83 8.73 16.29
C SER A 321 -12.63 9.61 15.97
N GLU A 322 -12.18 9.68 14.71
CA GLU A 322 -10.95 10.40 14.33
C GLU A 322 -11.18 11.76 13.65
N MET A 323 -12.43 12.24 13.54
CA MET A 323 -12.74 13.53 12.91
C MET A 323 -12.21 14.76 13.68
N HIS A 324 -11.57 14.59 14.84
CA HIS A 324 -11.04 15.68 15.67
C HIS A 324 -9.52 15.64 15.90
N TYR A 325 -8.78 14.87 15.10
CA TYR A 325 -7.33 14.78 15.28
C TYR A 325 -6.58 15.87 14.49
N SER A 326 -6.07 16.86 15.23
CA SER A 326 -5.06 17.80 14.72
C SER A 326 -3.68 17.11 14.70
N PRO A 327 -2.94 17.12 13.57
CA PRO A 327 -1.65 16.45 13.48
C PRO A 327 -0.54 17.29 14.14
N THR A 328 -0.49 17.37 15.47
CA THR A 328 0.54 18.15 16.18
C THR A 328 1.39 17.36 17.15
N SER A 329 1.46 16.04 17.08
CA SER A 329 2.46 15.28 17.83
C SER A 329 3.31 14.40 16.91
N ASN A 330 4.51 14.88 16.58
CA ASN A 330 5.55 14.18 15.84
C ASN A 330 6.40 13.28 16.76
N ILE A 331 5.80 12.38 17.53
CA ILE A 331 6.57 11.41 18.32
C ILE A 331 6.23 10.00 17.84
N PRO A 332 7.17 9.31 17.15
CA PRO A 332 6.98 7.92 16.78
C PRO A 332 7.04 7.05 18.04
N GLY A 333 5.91 6.51 18.48
CA GLY A 333 5.86 5.55 19.57
C GLY A 333 4.85 5.82 20.68
N GLU A 334 4.24 7.00 20.71
CA GLU A 334 3.12 7.26 21.64
C GLU A 334 1.79 6.90 20.96
N ASP A 335 1.11 5.93 21.53
CA ASP A 335 -0.30 5.68 21.27
C ASP A 335 -1.07 6.98 21.62
N PRO A 336 -1.88 7.58 20.73
CA PRO A 336 -2.62 8.80 21.03
C PRO A 336 -3.52 8.71 22.26
N THR A 337 -3.59 7.55 22.89
CA THR A 337 -4.39 7.27 24.10
C THR A 337 -3.60 7.32 25.41
N ASP A 338 -2.29 7.53 25.41
CA ASP A 338 -1.47 7.51 26.65
C ASP A 338 -1.76 8.68 27.62
N GLY A 339 -2.59 9.67 27.23
CA GLY A 339 -3.09 10.71 28.13
C GLY A 339 -4.37 10.34 28.88
N TYR A 340 -4.97 9.17 28.62
CA TYR A 340 -6.18 8.72 29.30
C TYR A 340 -5.85 7.93 30.55
N ASN A 341 -6.12 8.49 31.72
CA ASN A 341 -5.90 7.87 33.05
C ASN A 341 -6.96 6.83 33.45
N GLY A 342 -7.76 6.33 32.53
CA GLY A 342 -8.74 5.28 32.78
C GLY A 342 -8.14 3.87 32.81
N PRO A 343 -8.84 2.88 33.40
CA PRO A 343 -8.38 1.50 33.49
C PRO A 343 -8.34 0.77 32.15
N TYR A 344 -8.92 1.35 31.11
CA TYR A 344 -8.97 0.81 29.76
C TYR A 344 -8.58 1.88 28.74
N PRO A 345 -8.07 1.50 27.55
CA PRO A 345 -7.85 2.43 26.45
C PRO A 345 -9.12 3.26 26.14
N ALA A 346 -8.97 4.55 25.87
CA ALA A 346 -10.08 5.50 25.71
C ALA A 346 -11.10 5.10 24.61
N TYR A 347 -10.64 4.37 23.58
CA TYR A 347 -11.46 3.89 22.48
C TYR A 347 -12.25 2.60 22.80
N TRP A 348 -12.07 2.01 24.00
CA TRP A 348 -12.83 0.83 24.38
C TRP A 348 -14.25 1.22 24.83
N ILE A 349 -15.23 0.89 24.00
CA ILE A 349 -16.64 1.08 24.36
C ILE A 349 -17.02 0.06 25.44
N LYS A 350 -17.69 0.47 26.52
CA LYS A 350 -18.25 -0.45 27.53
C LYS A 350 -19.19 -1.44 26.88
N ARG A 351 -19.03 -2.71 27.22
CA ARG A 351 -19.89 -3.81 26.73
C ARG A 351 -20.94 -4.22 27.75
N PRO A 352 -22.06 -4.78 27.27
CA PRO A 352 -22.98 -5.52 28.12
C PRO A 352 -22.29 -6.75 28.73
N GLU A 353 -22.61 -7.07 29.97
CA GLU A 353 -22.18 -8.32 30.63
C GLU A 353 -22.64 -9.53 29.84
N GLY A 354 -21.77 -10.55 29.70
CA GLY A 354 -22.06 -11.78 28.96
C GLY A 354 -21.59 -11.83 27.49
N SER A 355 -20.81 -10.85 27.04
CA SER A 355 -20.26 -10.82 25.68
C SER A 355 -19.08 -11.79 25.50
N VAL A 356 -18.76 -12.09 24.21
CA VAL A 356 -17.63 -12.97 23.81
C VAL A 356 -16.31 -12.63 24.50
N PRO A 357 -15.40 -13.61 24.72
CA PRO A 357 -14.18 -13.42 25.49
C PRO A 357 -13.24 -12.33 24.96
N PHE A 358 -13.26 -12.10 23.62
CA PHE A 358 -12.48 -11.04 22.99
C PHE A 358 -13.16 -10.55 21.72
N VAL A 359 -12.78 -9.36 21.24
CA VAL A 359 -13.23 -8.78 19.96
C VAL A 359 -12.04 -8.40 19.12
N GLN A 360 -12.20 -8.54 17.81
CA GLN A 360 -11.30 -7.99 16.80
C GLN A 360 -12.01 -6.81 16.14
N GLU A 361 -11.46 -5.61 16.29
CA GLU A 361 -11.96 -4.40 15.67
C GLU A 361 -11.01 -4.02 14.54
N GLU A 362 -11.52 -3.85 13.31
CA GLU A 362 -10.68 -3.46 12.18
C GLU A 362 -10.13 -2.05 12.39
N VAL A 363 -8.84 -1.89 12.14
CA VAL A 363 -8.15 -0.58 12.09
C VAL A 363 -8.17 -0.13 10.63
N LEU A 364 -8.94 0.92 10.37
CA LEU A 364 -9.10 1.42 9.01
C LEU A 364 -7.86 2.15 8.51
N PRO A 365 -7.56 2.14 7.21
CA PRO A 365 -6.42 2.85 6.64
C PRO A 365 -6.40 4.37 6.93
N SER A 366 -7.56 4.97 7.23
CA SER A 366 -7.69 6.37 7.63
C SER A 366 -7.25 6.67 9.07
N GLU A 367 -7.06 5.65 9.90
CA GLU A 367 -6.69 5.82 11.31
C GLU A 367 -5.18 6.02 11.48
N ALA A 368 -4.76 6.90 12.40
CA ALA A 368 -3.35 7.16 12.72
C ALA A 368 -2.62 5.87 13.16
N ALA A 369 -3.31 4.99 13.90
CA ALA A 369 -2.79 3.69 14.32
C ALA A 369 -2.41 2.81 13.12
N TYR A 370 -3.23 2.80 12.04
CA TYR A 370 -2.89 2.05 10.83
C TYR A 370 -1.57 2.53 10.21
N HIS A 371 -1.40 3.84 10.12
CA HIS A 371 -0.18 4.47 9.58
C HIS A 371 1.07 4.06 10.35
N THR A 372 0.98 4.11 11.68
CA THR A 372 2.08 3.72 12.57
C THR A 372 2.42 2.23 12.39
N ILE A 373 1.42 1.35 12.39
CA ILE A 373 1.61 -0.09 12.23
C ILE A 373 2.16 -0.42 10.84
N TYR A 374 1.62 0.20 9.79
CA TYR A 374 2.09 0.06 8.42
C TYR A 374 3.57 0.40 8.28
N THR A 375 3.97 1.55 8.84
CA THR A 375 5.37 2.01 8.82
C THR A 375 6.29 1.07 9.60
N LEU A 376 5.91 0.65 10.82
CA LEU A 376 6.69 -0.28 11.62
C LEU A 376 6.84 -1.65 10.94
N PHE A 377 5.77 -2.16 10.35
CA PHE A 377 5.76 -3.45 9.66
C PHE A 377 6.66 -3.41 8.42
N HIS A 378 6.49 -2.39 7.57
CA HIS A 378 7.25 -2.26 6.32
C HIS A 378 8.69 -1.74 6.50
N LYS A 379 9.05 -1.24 7.70
CA LYS A 379 10.45 -0.89 8.02
C LYS A 379 11.42 -2.06 7.82
N SER A 380 10.98 -3.29 8.00
CA SER A 380 11.82 -4.48 7.86
C SER A 380 11.26 -5.53 6.89
N LEU A 381 9.98 -5.52 6.60
CA LEU A 381 9.32 -6.41 5.65
C LEU A 381 8.82 -5.59 4.48
N SER A 382 9.63 -5.51 3.43
CA SER A 382 9.46 -4.57 2.31
C SER A 382 8.14 -4.77 1.55
N GLU A 383 7.55 -3.67 1.08
CA GLU A 383 6.28 -3.64 0.33
C GLU A 383 6.34 -4.38 -1.02
N ASP A 384 7.52 -4.53 -1.61
CA ASP A 384 7.73 -5.29 -2.84
C ASP A 384 7.68 -6.82 -2.63
N LYS A 385 7.67 -7.27 -1.38
CA LYS A 385 7.62 -8.70 -1.02
C LYS A 385 6.29 -9.14 -0.43
N VAL A 386 5.57 -8.21 0.21
CA VAL A 386 4.35 -8.54 0.95
C VAL A 386 3.22 -7.58 0.66
N LEU A 387 2.00 -8.07 0.84
CA LEU A 387 0.77 -7.30 0.84
C LEU A 387 0.14 -7.37 2.22
N LEU A 388 0.10 -6.24 2.93
CA LEU A 388 -0.67 -6.08 4.15
C LEU A 388 -2.16 -6.06 3.79
N LEU A 389 -2.96 -6.97 4.35
CA LEU A 389 -4.37 -7.13 4.04
C LEU A 389 -5.26 -6.39 5.02
N SER A 390 -5.06 -6.61 6.31
CA SER A 390 -5.84 -5.97 7.37
C SER A 390 -5.05 -5.84 8.66
N VAL A 391 -5.44 -4.89 9.47
CA VAL A 391 -4.98 -4.70 10.84
C VAL A 391 -6.22 -4.71 11.73
N HIS A 392 -6.19 -5.47 12.82
CA HIS A 392 -7.27 -5.48 13.81
C HIS A 392 -6.73 -5.17 15.20
N ARG A 393 -7.42 -4.35 15.97
CA ARG A 393 -7.22 -4.23 17.41
C ARG A 393 -7.81 -5.46 18.08
N ILE A 394 -7.08 -6.02 19.03
CA ILE A 394 -7.57 -7.09 19.89
C ILE A 394 -8.00 -6.47 21.21
N ARG A 395 -9.26 -6.69 21.53
CA ARG A 395 -9.83 -6.25 22.80
C ARG A 395 -10.22 -7.46 23.63
N ASN A 396 -9.53 -7.63 24.76
CA ASN A 396 -9.81 -8.66 25.74
C ASN A 396 -9.60 -8.07 27.16
N ASP A 397 -10.71 -7.79 27.85
CA ASP A 397 -10.71 -7.10 29.12
C ASP A 397 -9.95 -7.87 30.22
N PHE A 398 -10.06 -9.21 30.22
CA PHE A 398 -9.35 -10.05 31.18
C PHE A 398 -7.83 -10.01 30.96
N LEU A 399 -7.38 -10.20 29.73
CA LEU A 399 -5.94 -10.15 29.42
C LEU A 399 -5.35 -8.76 29.67
N TRP A 400 -6.13 -7.71 29.37
CA TRP A 400 -5.72 -6.33 29.61
C TRP A 400 -5.52 -6.05 31.10
N GLN A 401 -6.47 -6.44 31.95
CA GLN A 401 -6.34 -6.30 33.40
C GLN A 401 -5.11 -7.05 33.95
N LYS A 402 -4.86 -8.28 33.48
CA LYS A 402 -3.68 -9.05 33.88
C LYS A 402 -2.38 -8.36 33.44
N TYR A 403 -2.36 -7.82 32.22
CA TYR A 403 -1.23 -7.06 31.70
C TYR A 403 -0.98 -5.78 32.53
N CYS A 404 -2.01 -5.00 32.83
CA CYS A 404 -1.90 -3.78 33.64
C CYS A 404 -1.43 -4.11 35.06
N SER A 405 -2.00 -5.13 35.73
CA SER A 405 -1.55 -5.56 37.04
C SER A 405 -0.08 -6.00 37.04
N GLN A 406 0.38 -6.68 35.98
CA GLN A 406 1.78 -7.05 35.83
C GLN A 406 2.67 -5.81 35.59
N LYS A 407 2.19 -4.83 34.81
CA LYS A 407 2.88 -3.55 34.57
C LYS A 407 3.06 -2.79 35.87
N ASP A 408 2.01 -2.68 36.67
CA ASP A 408 2.04 -2.01 37.97
C ASP A 408 3.04 -2.68 38.92
N LEU A 409 3.00 -4.01 39.02
CA LEU A 409 3.93 -4.78 39.83
C LEU A 409 5.40 -4.53 39.42
N MET A 410 5.70 -4.62 38.13
CA MET A 410 7.05 -4.39 37.60
C MET A 410 7.50 -2.93 37.73
N SER A 411 6.57 -1.98 37.79
CA SER A 411 6.87 -0.54 37.87
C SER A 411 7.19 -0.07 39.28
N GLN A 412 6.88 -0.82 40.34
CA GLN A 412 7.01 -0.40 41.73
C GLN A 412 8.43 -0.02 42.15
N SER A 413 9.41 -0.76 41.64
CA SER A 413 10.83 -0.57 41.98
C SER A 413 11.62 0.21 40.91
N LEU A 414 10.96 0.71 39.85
CA LEU A 414 11.62 1.35 38.73
C LEU A 414 11.65 2.87 38.86
N SER A 415 12.78 3.48 38.48
CA SER A 415 12.91 4.93 38.27
C SER A 415 12.03 5.40 37.10
N ALA A 416 11.83 6.71 36.96
CA ALA A 416 11.06 7.31 35.86
C ALA A 416 11.65 6.94 34.47
N GLU A 417 12.98 6.91 34.37
CA GLU A 417 13.67 6.54 33.11
C GLU A 417 13.52 5.04 32.79
N GLU A 418 13.60 4.17 33.78
CA GLU A 418 13.40 2.73 33.61
C GLU A 418 11.94 2.40 33.21
N LYS A 419 10.95 3.15 33.75
CA LYS A 419 9.53 3.02 33.36
C LYS A 419 9.31 3.30 31.88
N LEU A 420 9.99 4.26 31.28
CA LEU A 420 9.93 4.53 29.84
C LEU A 420 10.47 3.37 28.99
N ARG A 421 11.36 2.57 29.53
CA ARG A 421 11.96 1.42 28.85
C ARG A 421 11.27 0.09 29.16
N LEU A 422 10.34 0.09 30.12
CA LEU A 422 9.64 -1.11 30.59
C LEU A 422 8.85 -1.80 29.49
N GLU A 423 8.13 -1.02 28.69
CA GLU A 423 7.20 -1.50 27.66
C GLU A 423 7.76 -1.32 26.25
N LYS A 424 7.52 -2.30 25.38
CA LYS A 424 7.87 -2.25 23.95
C LYS A 424 6.75 -2.84 23.10
N HIS A 425 6.63 -2.35 21.85
CA HIS A 425 5.86 -3.01 20.81
C HIS A 425 6.76 -4.00 20.05
N LEU A 426 6.41 -5.27 20.06
CA LEU A 426 7.20 -6.35 19.47
C LEU A 426 6.34 -7.24 18.59
N PHE A 427 6.94 -7.77 17.52
CA PHE A 427 6.27 -8.67 16.59
C PHE A 427 6.34 -10.12 17.05
N HIS A 428 5.23 -10.84 16.91
CA HIS A 428 5.14 -12.29 17.18
C HIS A 428 4.29 -12.96 16.10
N SER A 429 4.86 -13.87 15.33
CA SER A 429 4.12 -14.66 14.35
C SER A 429 3.29 -15.76 14.99
N THR A 430 2.11 -15.97 14.48
CA THR A 430 1.20 -17.03 14.92
C THR A 430 0.58 -17.76 13.74
N SER A 431 0.21 -19.01 13.94
CA SER A 431 -0.59 -19.75 12.95
C SER A 431 -2.09 -19.46 13.13
N ALA A 432 -2.87 -19.59 12.06
CA ALA A 432 -4.32 -19.42 12.12
C ALA A 432 -4.98 -20.31 13.19
N LYS A 433 -4.43 -21.51 13.43
CA LYS A 433 -4.94 -22.45 14.46
C LYS A 433 -4.74 -21.95 15.89
N ARG A 434 -3.69 -21.15 16.15
CA ARG A 434 -3.33 -20.66 17.50
C ARG A 434 -3.81 -19.24 17.76
N LEU A 435 -4.25 -18.55 16.72
CA LEU A 435 -4.69 -17.14 16.80
C LEU A 435 -5.77 -16.95 17.86
N GLY A 436 -6.82 -17.76 17.83
CA GLY A 436 -7.91 -17.69 18.81
C GLY A 436 -7.43 -17.90 20.25
N PHE A 437 -6.52 -18.85 20.48
CA PHE A 437 -5.94 -19.10 21.80
C PHE A 437 -5.13 -17.91 22.31
N ALA A 438 -4.29 -17.31 21.46
CA ALA A 438 -3.49 -16.13 21.83
C ALA A 438 -4.37 -14.92 22.16
N CYS A 439 -5.45 -14.70 21.41
CA CYS A 439 -6.39 -13.59 21.65
C CYS A 439 -7.28 -13.80 22.87
N GLN A 440 -7.59 -15.06 23.22
CA GLN A 440 -8.57 -15.39 24.28
C GLN A 440 -7.92 -15.69 25.62
N ILE A 441 -6.78 -16.39 25.63
CA ILE A 441 -6.23 -16.97 26.86
C ILE A 441 -4.85 -16.39 27.20
N LYS A 442 -3.86 -16.50 26.29
CA LYS A 442 -2.48 -16.00 26.49
C LYS A 442 -1.58 -16.32 25.31
N PHE A 443 -0.42 -15.68 25.23
CA PHE A 443 0.67 -16.17 24.40
C PHE A 443 1.25 -17.46 24.95
N ASP A 444 1.50 -18.42 24.06
CA ASP A 444 2.08 -19.68 24.46
C ASP A 444 3.61 -19.57 24.59
N THR A 445 4.12 -19.73 25.80
CA THR A 445 5.53 -19.62 26.11
C THR A 445 6.34 -20.91 25.81
N HIS A 446 5.66 -22.02 25.47
CA HIS A 446 6.33 -23.31 25.32
C HIS A 446 6.53 -23.81 23.90
N LEU A 447 6.06 -23.05 22.89
CA LEU A 447 5.92 -23.53 21.51
C LEU A 447 7.00 -23.07 20.52
N SER A 448 8.05 -22.36 20.94
CA SER A 448 9.15 -22.03 20.04
C SER A 448 10.01 -23.28 19.76
N GLY A 449 10.12 -23.66 18.48
CA GLY A 449 10.91 -24.85 18.09
C GLY A 449 12.42 -24.71 18.32
N SER A 450 12.92 -23.50 18.54
CA SER A 450 14.33 -23.18 18.79
C SER A 450 14.43 -22.37 20.09
N HIS A 451 14.92 -23.03 21.14
CA HIS A 451 15.06 -22.40 22.46
C HIS A 451 16.46 -21.80 22.71
N VAL A 452 17.05 -21.15 21.70
CA VAL A 452 18.45 -20.67 21.78
C VAL A 452 18.68 -19.74 22.97
N TYR A 453 17.70 -18.84 23.26
CA TYR A 453 17.80 -17.84 24.31
C TYR A 453 16.88 -18.11 25.52
N GLY A 454 16.33 -19.32 25.64
CA GLY A 454 15.45 -19.73 26.74
C GLY A 454 14.11 -20.29 26.25
N ARG A 455 13.39 -20.96 27.15
CA ARG A 455 12.11 -21.64 26.86
C ARG A 455 10.94 -20.74 27.20
N GLY A 456 10.79 -19.64 26.44
CA GLY A 456 9.74 -18.67 26.60
C GLY A 456 9.10 -18.29 25.28
N CYS A 457 8.20 -17.28 25.31
CA CYS A 457 7.61 -16.67 24.12
C CYS A 457 8.63 -15.76 23.43
N TYR A 458 8.89 -16.00 22.15
CA TYR A 458 9.83 -15.23 21.33
C TYR A 458 9.11 -14.11 20.60
N LEU A 459 9.56 -12.87 20.85
CA LEU A 459 9.08 -11.68 20.18
C LEU A 459 10.26 -10.92 19.58
N THR A 460 10.04 -10.21 18.49
CA THR A 460 11.11 -9.54 17.76
C THR A 460 10.80 -8.06 17.51
N VAL A 461 11.83 -7.24 17.41
CA VAL A 461 11.72 -5.83 17.03
C VAL A 461 11.37 -5.70 15.54
N ARG A 462 11.71 -6.68 14.73
CA ARG A 462 11.63 -6.65 13.26
C ARG A 462 10.57 -7.63 12.75
N ALA A 463 9.67 -7.16 11.89
CA ALA A 463 8.63 -7.98 11.27
C ALA A 463 9.22 -9.11 10.38
N ASP A 464 10.32 -8.85 9.65
CA ASP A 464 10.97 -9.87 8.81
C ASP A 464 11.55 -11.05 9.60
N GLN A 465 11.99 -10.81 10.83
CA GLN A 465 12.44 -11.88 11.73
C GLN A 465 11.25 -12.70 12.24
N ALA A 466 10.15 -12.05 12.58
CA ALA A 466 8.93 -12.74 12.98
C ALA A 466 8.35 -13.56 11.82
N ASP A 467 8.38 -13.05 10.57
CA ASP A 467 7.87 -13.74 9.38
C ASP A 467 8.55 -15.08 9.12
N ARG A 468 9.83 -15.24 9.48
CA ARG A 468 10.56 -16.54 9.35
C ARG A 468 9.88 -17.70 10.09
N TYR A 469 9.09 -17.39 11.11
CA TYR A 469 8.35 -18.36 11.92
C TYR A 469 6.86 -18.39 11.56
N ALA A 470 6.42 -17.54 10.61
CA ALA A 470 5.05 -17.50 10.19
C ALA A 470 4.67 -18.74 9.41
N GLN A 471 3.53 -19.34 9.76
CA GLN A 471 2.95 -20.45 9.02
C GLN A 471 1.85 -19.91 8.10
N ALA A 472 2.02 -20.12 6.79
CA ALA A 472 0.99 -19.79 5.83
C ALA A 472 -0.24 -20.67 6.05
N GLY A 473 -1.39 -20.01 6.18
CA GLY A 473 -2.69 -20.65 6.20
C GLY A 473 -3.25 -20.86 4.78
N LYS A 474 -4.57 -21.05 4.67
CA LYS A 474 -5.25 -21.20 3.39
C LYS A 474 -4.97 -19.97 2.50
N GLY A 475 -4.58 -20.21 1.26
CA GLY A 475 -4.32 -19.15 0.29
C GLY A 475 -3.12 -18.24 0.62
N GLY A 476 -2.14 -18.73 1.38
CA GLY A 476 -0.95 -17.96 1.72
C GLY A 476 -1.13 -16.96 2.87
N LEU A 477 -2.32 -16.90 3.49
CA LEU A 477 -2.60 -15.95 4.57
C LEU A 477 -1.73 -16.21 5.80
N ARG A 478 -1.04 -15.18 6.26
CA ARG A 478 -0.20 -15.17 7.46
C ARG A 478 -0.72 -14.18 8.47
N HIS A 479 -0.43 -14.49 9.75
CA HIS A 479 -0.83 -13.64 10.87
C HIS A 479 0.35 -13.32 11.75
N MET A 480 0.42 -12.07 12.19
CA MET A 480 1.46 -11.55 13.07
C MET A 480 0.83 -10.61 14.08
N PHE A 481 1.13 -10.77 15.37
CA PHE A 481 0.79 -9.77 16.37
C PHE A 481 1.85 -8.68 16.43
N LEU A 482 1.41 -7.45 16.61
CA LEU A 482 2.20 -6.38 17.21
C LEU A 482 1.71 -6.28 18.65
N ALA A 483 2.47 -6.90 19.57
CA ALA A 483 2.10 -7.04 20.98
C ALA A 483 2.69 -5.92 21.82
N LYS A 484 1.97 -5.48 22.86
CA LYS A 484 2.55 -4.72 23.98
C LYS A 484 3.26 -5.70 24.89
N VAL A 485 4.53 -5.43 25.23
CA VAL A 485 5.39 -6.37 25.97
C VAL A 485 6.18 -5.65 27.06
N LEU A 486 6.02 -6.11 28.28
CA LEU A 486 6.79 -5.65 29.43
C LEU A 486 8.13 -6.38 29.45
N VAL A 487 9.17 -5.73 28.93
CA VAL A 487 10.50 -6.34 28.79
C VAL A 487 11.35 -6.19 30.04
N GLY A 488 11.19 -5.11 30.80
CA GLY A 488 11.91 -4.84 32.04
C GLY A 488 13.43 -4.93 31.95
N LYS A 489 14.06 -5.42 33.02
CA LYS A 489 15.50 -5.68 33.08
C LYS A 489 15.85 -6.91 32.26
N CYS A 490 16.68 -6.74 31.23
CA CYS A 490 17.02 -7.81 30.29
C CYS A 490 18.40 -8.40 30.54
N THR A 491 18.56 -9.70 30.27
CA THR A 491 19.86 -10.38 30.26
C THR A 491 20.03 -11.26 29.03
N ARG A 492 21.27 -11.65 28.71
CA ARG A 492 21.52 -12.56 27.59
C ARG A 492 20.93 -13.94 27.88
N GLY A 493 20.06 -14.42 26.98
CA GLY A 493 19.41 -15.72 27.12
C GLY A 493 20.35 -16.91 26.91
N LYS A 494 20.02 -18.06 27.50
CA LYS A 494 20.70 -19.36 27.32
C LYS A 494 19.65 -20.45 27.12
N LYS A 495 19.96 -21.45 26.30
CA LYS A 495 19.06 -22.53 25.89
C LYS A 495 18.36 -23.26 27.05
N HIS A 496 19.04 -23.42 28.19
CA HIS A 496 18.52 -24.13 29.34
C HIS A 496 17.65 -23.31 30.29
N TYR A 497 17.49 -22.00 30.05
CA TYR A 497 16.66 -21.14 30.90
C TYR A 497 15.17 -21.47 30.74
N TRP A 498 14.50 -21.76 31.83
CA TRP A 498 13.05 -21.91 31.96
C TRP A 498 12.40 -20.66 32.56
N GLN A 499 13.20 -19.83 33.18
CA GLN A 499 12.88 -18.50 33.71
C GLN A 499 14.12 -17.62 33.59
N PRO A 500 14.00 -16.30 33.66
CA PRO A 500 15.17 -15.43 33.69
C PRO A 500 16.03 -15.71 34.92
N PRO A 501 17.37 -15.62 34.81
CA PRO A 501 18.27 -15.84 35.94
C PRO A 501 18.14 -14.74 36.99
N GLN A 502 18.64 -15.01 38.17
CA GLN A 502 18.75 -14.02 39.25
C GLN A 502 19.82 -12.96 38.90
N ILE A 503 19.63 -11.76 39.41
CA ILE A 503 20.61 -10.67 39.36
C ILE A 503 21.64 -10.93 40.46
N GLU A 504 22.93 -10.86 40.11
CA GLU A 504 24.03 -11.20 41.00
C GLU A 504 24.04 -10.46 42.35
N SER A 505 23.45 -9.27 42.41
CA SER A 505 23.47 -8.41 43.60
C SER A 505 22.24 -8.57 44.53
N GLY A 506 21.32 -9.52 44.26
CA GLY A 506 20.09 -9.58 45.05
C GLY A 506 19.24 -10.82 44.89
N ARG A 507 18.04 -10.78 45.50
CA ARG A 507 17.03 -11.84 45.37
C ARG A 507 16.14 -11.66 44.13
N GLU A 508 16.34 -10.58 43.37
CA GLU A 508 15.55 -10.25 42.19
C GLU A 508 16.02 -11.03 40.97
N CYS A 509 15.10 -11.41 40.09
CA CYS A 509 15.39 -12.00 38.79
C CYS A 509 15.34 -10.93 37.71
N PHE A 510 16.01 -11.15 36.59
CA PHE A 510 15.73 -10.41 35.36
C PHE A 510 14.29 -10.66 34.92
N ASP A 511 13.74 -9.73 34.12
CA ASP A 511 12.36 -9.80 33.66
C ASP A 511 12.23 -10.51 32.31
N SER A 512 13.29 -10.47 31.49
CA SER A 512 13.32 -11.09 30.18
C SER A 512 14.74 -11.49 29.76
N CYS A 513 14.80 -12.36 28.74
CA CYS A 513 16.06 -12.73 28.09
C CYS A 513 16.10 -12.17 26.65
N VAL A 514 17.31 -11.86 26.16
CA VAL A 514 17.53 -11.29 24.83
C VAL A 514 18.69 -11.99 24.10
N ASP A 515 18.74 -11.81 22.79
CA ASP A 515 19.85 -12.25 21.93
C ASP A 515 21.12 -11.43 22.17
N ASN A 516 20.99 -10.11 22.35
CA ASN A 516 22.08 -9.18 22.60
C ASN A 516 21.60 -8.06 23.54
N VAL A 517 22.27 -7.89 24.67
CA VAL A 517 21.88 -6.91 25.69
C VAL A 517 22.08 -5.46 25.22
N ALA A 518 23.13 -5.19 24.43
CA ALA A 518 23.40 -3.82 23.95
C ALA A 518 22.43 -3.35 22.85
N SER A 519 21.97 -4.27 21.99
CA SER A 519 21.04 -3.99 20.90
C SER A 519 20.14 -5.19 20.66
N PRO A 520 19.09 -5.36 21.49
CA PRO A 520 18.21 -6.51 21.39
C PRO A 520 17.34 -6.47 20.12
N ASN A 521 17.33 -7.58 19.37
CA ASN A 521 16.37 -7.83 18.28
C ASN A 521 15.33 -8.87 18.67
N ILE A 522 15.70 -9.82 19.56
CA ILE A 522 14.84 -10.89 20.04
C ILE A 522 14.69 -10.76 21.55
N TYR A 523 13.44 -10.81 22.00
CA TYR A 523 13.07 -10.88 23.40
C TYR A 523 12.38 -12.21 23.68
N VAL A 524 12.74 -12.85 24.79
CA VAL A 524 12.13 -14.08 25.28
C VAL A 524 11.46 -13.79 26.61
N ILE A 525 10.15 -13.93 26.63
CA ILE A 525 9.28 -13.65 27.76
C ILE A 525 8.78 -14.96 28.35
N PHE A 526 8.89 -15.11 29.68
CA PHE A 526 8.55 -16.34 30.37
C PHE A 526 7.20 -16.25 31.10
N ASN A 527 6.78 -15.07 31.49
CA ASN A 527 5.45 -14.83 32.07
C ASN A 527 4.51 -14.29 30.98
N SER A 528 3.46 -15.04 30.66
CA SER A 528 2.49 -14.68 29.64
C SER A 528 1.72 -13.38 29.91
N TYR A 529 1.62 -12.92 31.15
CA TYR A 529 0.97 -11.65 31.51
C TYR A 529 1.86 -10.43 31.24
N GLN A 530 3.12 -10.62 30.89
CA GLN A 530 3.96 -9.55 30.34
C GLN A 530 3.65 -9.23 28.88
N CYS A 531 2.79 -10.02 28.20
CA CYS A 531 2.45 -9.82 26.79
C CYS A 531 0.95 -9.59 26.62
N TYR A 532 0.59 -8.56 25.86
CA TYR A 532 -0.79 -8.31 25.43
C TYR A 532 -0.88 -8.31 23.89
N PRO A 533 -1.77 -9.12 23.27
CA PRO A 533 -1.93 -9.20 21.80
C PRO A 533 -2.64 -7.96 21.27
N TYR A 534 -1.93 -6.83 21.15
CA TYR A 534 -2.53 -5.52 20.95
C TYR A 534 -3.11 -5.33 19.55
N PHE A 535 -2.31 -5.62 18.52
CA PHE A 535 -2.77 -5.62 17.13
C PHE A 535 -2.48 -6.93 16.44
N LEU A 536 -3.40 -7.35 15.58
CA LEU A 536 -3.26 -8.49 14.68
C LEU A 536 -3.12 -7.99 13.25
N ILE A 537 -2.00 -8.31 12.61
CA ILE A 537 -1.69 -7.99 11.22
C ILE A 537 -1.91 -9.24 10.38
N SER A 538 -2.76 -9.14 9.36
CA SER A 538 -2.98 -10.18 8.35
C SER A 538 -2.32 -9.76 7.04
N TYR A 539 -1.49 -10.63 6.46
CA TYR A 539 -0.71 -10.32 5.26
C TYR A 539 -0.45 -11.56 4.40
N LYS A 540 0.00 -11.34 3.17
CA LYS A 540 0.44 -12.40 2.23
C LYS A 540 1.78 -12.04 1.64
N LEU A 541 2.55 -13.04 1.21
CA LEU A 541 3.69 -12.81 0.33
C LEU A 541 3.19 -12.61 -1.11
N LEU A 542 3.83 -11.72 -1.86
CA LEU A 542 3.52 -11.52 -3.27
C LEU A 542 3.91 -12.72 -4.16
N SER A 543 4.73 -13.64 -3.65
CA SER A 543 5.01 -14.93 -4.29
C SER A 543 3.90 -15.97 -4.15
N ASP A 544 2.95 -15.74 -3.23
CA ASP A 544 1.85 -16.67 -3.01
C ASP A 544 0.80 -16.58 -4.13
N PRO A 545 0.02 -17.65 -4.36
CA PRO A 545 -1.08 -17.59 -5.32
C PRO A 545 -2.15 -16.56 -4.94
N VAL A 546 -2.76 -15.94 -5.95
CA VAL A 546 -3.91 -15.05 -5.74
C VAL A 546 -5.17 -15.88 -5.52
N VAL A 547 -5.84 -15.65 -4.40
CA VAL A 547 -7.12 -16.30 -4.04
C VAL A 547 -8.25 -15.40 -4.49
N LEU A 548 -9.09 -15.88 -5.41
CA LEU A 548 -10.10 -15.07 -6.11
C LEU A 548 -11.40 -14.87 -5.33
N ASP A 549 -11.70 -15.78 -4.42
CA ASP A 549 -12.94 -15.83 -3.63
C ASP A 549 -12.60 -16.15 -2.17
N ASP A 550 -13.34 -15.57 -1.24
CA ASP A 550 -13.19 -15.77 0.22
C ASP A 550 -13.98 -17.00 0.72
#